data_f6e6ac838a4d6752ea6f9c0b25dea01a
#
_entry.id   f6e6ac838a4d6752ea6f9c0b25dea01a
#
_cell.length_a   1.000
_cell.length_b   1.000
_cell.length_c   1.000
_cell.angle_alpha   90.00
_cell.angle_beta   90.00
_cell.angle_gamma   90.00
#
_symmetry.space_group_name_H-M   'P 1'
#
loop_
_entity.id
_entity.type
_entity.pdbx_description
1 polymer ?
#
loop_
_entity_poly.entity_id
_entity_poly.type
_entity_poly.pdbx_seq_one_letter_code
_entity_poly.pdbx_strand_id
1 'polypeptide(L)'
;MVLGSGMSAIPSGGVSLLTNQPTQVDVVVVAHQDDWQLFMGDALTQRLRAGNRAVFVYLTAGDDGRDSVYWQTRERAALGSTRIAAGISVTEPLLCAMIQIQEHSIRKCTLGRTESYFLRLPDGKRDGKGFARHGYLSLRKMRARPSSEMSAVDASTTYRGWTDLMATVAAITNLDSPAVTIHTSDPSIVRNPHDHFDHRMAGLLVADLRKQHRLGAMYYVGYALATRAVNRSTAQTQTKTALLLAYDREMTAVNKKWSAYHEHRAFYSECLQRTYAVRSPIPVIR
;
A
#
# COMPACT_ATOMS: atom_id res chain seq x y z
N MET A 1 -40.71 -66.72 -18.99
CA MET A 1 -40.86 -65.56 -18.10
C MET A 1 -39.50 -65.33 -17.49
N VAL A 2 -38.70 -64.44 -18.07
CA VAL A 2 -37.33 -64.18 -17.59
C VAL A 2 -37.29 -62.69 -17.27
N LEU A 3 -37.04 -62.37 -16.02
CA LEU A 3 -36.94 -61.01 -15.50
C LEU A 3 -35.51 -60.54 -15.73
N GLY A 4 -35.34 -59.52 -16.57
CA GLY A 4 -34.06 -58.82 -16.80
C GLY A 4 -33.79 -57.77 -15.70
N SER A 5 -32.68 -57.94 -15.01
CA SER A 5 -32.19 -56.97 -14.01
C SER A 5 -31.42 -55.86 -14.70
N GLY A 6 -31.97 -54.67 -14.72
CA GLY A 6 -31.27 -53.48 -15.18
C GLY A 6 -30.25 -52.99 -14.16
N MET A 7 -28.98 -53.05 -14.46
CA MET A 7 -27.92 -52.37 -13.71
C MET A 7 -27.87 -50.88 -14.12
N SER A 8 -28.20 -50.00 -13.18
CA SER A 8 -28.04 -48.54 -13.33
C SER A 8 -26.57 -48.17 -13.10
N ALA A 9 -25.92 -47.55 -14.06
CA ALA A 9 -24.56 -47.04 -13.94
C ALA A 9 -24.57 -45.76 -13.12
N ILE A 10 -23.73 -45.71 -12.10
CA ILE A 10 -23.45 -44.50 -11.29
C ILE A 10 -22.53 -43.60 -12.13
N PRO A 11 -22.86 -42.33 -12.34
CA PRO A 11 -21.93 -41.41 -12.98
C PRO A 11 -20.75 -41.14 -12.04
N SER A 12 -19.55 -41.42 -12.52
CA SER A 12 -18.28 -41.05 -11.88
C SER A 12 -18.18 -39.53 -11.77
N GLY A 13 -18.33 -39.05 -10.55
CA GLY A 13 -18.11 -37.65 -10.22
C GLY A 13 -16.69 -37.23 -10.62
N GLY A 14 -16.59 -36.35 -11.57
CA GLY A 14 -15.33 -35.71 -11.95
C GLY A 14 -14.78 -34.96 -10.76
N VAL A 15 -13.62 -35.39 -10.25
CA VAL A 15 -12.82 -34.63 -9.32
C VAL A 15 -12.36 -33.39 -10.09
N SER A 16 -12.98 -32.25 -9.78
CA SER A 16 -12.49 -30.95 -10.24
C SER A 16 -11.08 -30.78 -9.66
N LEU A 17 -10.08 -30.93 -10.50
CA LEU A 17 -8.71 -30.54 -10.18
C LEU A 17 -8.75 -29.04 -9.93
N LEU A 18 -8.79 -28.65 -8.66
CA LEU A 18 -8.49 -27.28 -8.25
C LEU A 18 -7.08 -27.01 -8.76
N THR A 19 -6.98 -26.35 -9.91
CA THR A 19 -5.71 -25.86 -10.43
C THR A 19 -5.13 -24.96 -9.35
N ASN A 20 -4.02 -25.39 -8.78
CA ASN A 20 -3.28 -24.66 -7.75
C ASN A 20 -2.64 -23.44 -8.46
N GLN A 21 -3.45 -22.42 -8.77
CA GLN A 21 -2.95 -21.17 -9.32
C GLN A 21 -2.06 -20.55 -8.22
N PRO A 22 -0.85 -20.11 -8.57
CA PRO A 22 0.01 -19.49 -7.59
C PRO A 22 -0.71 -18.32 -6.95
N THR A 23 -0.71 -18.25 -5.62
CA THR A 23 -1.36 -17.18 -4.86
C THR A 23 -0.80 -15.83 -5.32
N GLN A 24 -1.64 -15.00 -5.91
CA GLN A 24 -1.24 -13.67 -6.37
C GLN A 24 -0.84 -12.81 -5.16
N VAL A 25 0.21 -12.04 -5.34
CA VAL A 25 0.72 -11.11 -4.32
C VAL A 25 0.55 -9.68 -4.80
N ASP A 26 -0.22 -8.92 -4.07
CA ASP A 26 -0.37 -7.49 -4.29
C ASP A 26 0.63 -6.74 -3.40
N VAL A 27 1.59 -6.08 -4.03
CA VAL A 27 2.59 -5.24 -3.36
C VAL A 27 2.14 -3.80 -3.43
N VAL A 28 1.98 -3.16 -2.29
CA VAL A 28 1.51 -1.77 -2.17
C VAL A 28 2.67 -0.91 -1.67
N VAL A 29 3.28 -0.12 -2.55
CA VAL A 29 4.35 0.81 -2.19
C VAL A 29 3.77 2.22 -2.15
N VAL A 30 3.65 2.78 -0.96
CA VAL A 30 3.03 4.10 -0.73
C VAL A 30 3.90 4.97 0.18
N ALA A 31 3.68 6.26 0.13
CA ALA A 31 4.41 7.20 0.96
C ALA A 31 3.91 7.14 2.40
N HIS A 32 2.60 7.30 2.62
CA HIS A 32 1.98 7.45 3.93
C HIS A 32 0.99 6.34 4.25
N GLN A 33 0.57 6.27 5.50
CA GLN A 33 -0.21 5.16 6.04
C GLN A 33 -1.70 5.18 5.63
N ASP A 34 -2.20 6.30 5.09
CA ASP A 34 -3.58 6.53 4.65
C ASP A 34 -3.75 6.57 3.11
N ASP A 35 -2.64 6.53 2.35
CA ASP A 35 -2.67 6.67 0.89
C ASP A 35 -3.49 5.59 0.20
N TRP A 36 -3.29 4.33 0.56
CA TRP A 36 -3.93 3.23 -0.15
C TRP A 36 -5.43 3.17 0.11
N GLN A 37 -5.89 3.56 1.29
CA GLN A 37 -7.32 3.63 1.62
C GLN A 37 -8.02 4.64 0.73
N LEU A 38 -7.39 5.82 0.57
CA LEU A 38 -7.94 6.93 -0.21
C LEU A 38 -7.91 6.68 -1.71
N PHE A 39 -6.84 6.10 -2.24
CA PHE A 39 -6.61 6.11 -3.69
C PHE A 39 -6.88 4.77 -4.37
N MET A 40 -6.80 3.64 -3.64
CA MET A 40 -6.87 2.29 -4.20
C MET A 40 -7.64 1.29 -3.30
N GLY A 41 -8.30 1.77 -2.25
CA GLY A 41 -8.86 0.92 -1.19
C GLY A 41 -9.90 -0.09 -1.66
N ASP A 42 -10.79 0.28 -2.58
CA ASP A 42 -11.79 -0.63 -3.16
C ASP A 42 -11.14 -1.76 -3.97
N ALA A 43 -10.17 -1.41 -4.82
CA ALA A 43 -9.46 -2.38 -5.66
C ALA A 43 -8.66 -3.39 -4.82
N LEU A 44 -7.90 -2.92 -3.83
CA LEU A 44 -7.12 -3.79 -2.95
C LEU A 44 -8.02 -4.65 -2.06
N THR A 45 -9.11 -4.11 -1.53
CA THR A 45 -10.09 -4.88 -0.75
C THR A 45 -10.68 -6.03 -1.57
N GLN A 46 -11.04 -5.78 -2.83
CA GLN A 46 -11.54 -6.82 -3.72
C GLN A 46 -10.52 -7.95 -3.89
N ARG A 47 -9.25 -7.63 -4.11
CA ARG A 47 -8.17 -8.62 -4.30
C ARG A 47 -7.89 -9.41 -3.02
N LEU A 48 -7.83 -8.74 -1.87
CA LEU A 48 -7.68 -9.41 -0.58
C LEU A 48 -8.82 -10.39 -0.28
N ARG A 49 -10.06 -9.99 -0.56
CA ARG A 49 -11.25 -10.84 -0.40
C ARG A 49 -11.29 -12.01 -1.39
N ALA A 50 -10.68 -11.83 -2.56
CA ALA A 50 -10.48 -12.91 -3.53
C ALA A 50 -9.38 -13.93 -3.13
N GLY A 51 -8.71 -13.72 -2.00
CA GLY A 51 -7.72 -14.66 -1.47
C GLY A 51 -6.26 -14.28 -1.73
N ASN A 52 -5.99 -13.17 -2.39
CA ASN A 52 -4.63 -12.71 -2.61
C ASN A 52 -3.90 -12.42 -1.28
N ARG A 53 -2.57 -12.55 -1.31
CA ARG A 53 -1.70 -11.98 -0.29
C ARG A 53 -1.44 -10.50 -0.58
N ALA A 54 -1.17 -9.70 0.44
CA ALA A 54 -0.71 -8.33 0.25
C ALA A 54 0.50 -8.00 1.11
N VAL A 55 1.43 -7.23 0.50
CA VAL A 55 2.61 -6.67 1.15
C VAL A 55 2.52 -5.15 1.05
N PHE A 56 2.36 -4.48 2.17
CA PHE A 56 2.33 -3.02 2.26
C PHE A 56 3.70 -2.51 2.66
N VAL A 57 4.26 -1.58 1.89
CA VAL A 57 5.52 -0.90 2.18
C VAL A 57 5.23 0.60 2.31
N TYR A 58 5.33 1.11 3.53
CA TYR A 58 5.18 2.52 3.84
C TYR A 58 6.56 3.16 3.90
N LEU A 59 6.85 4.07 2.98
CA LEU A 59 8.19 4.63 2.82
C LEU A 59 8.52 5.64 3.92
N THR A 60 7.57 6.51 4.28
CA THR A 60 7.77 7.52 5.31
C THR A 60 6.98 7.20 6.58
N ALA A 61 7.35 7.83 7.67
CA ALA A 61 6.57 7.81 8.90
C ALA A 61 5.24 8.59 8.76
N GLY A 62 5.14 9.46 7.75
CA GLY A 62 4.03 10.39 7.60
C GLY A 62 3.86 11.27 8.84
N ASP A 63 4.97 11.64 9.46
CA ASP A 63 5.00 12.28 10.77
C ASP A 63 4.54 13.74 10.75
N ASP A 64 4.45 14.36 9.58
CA ASP A 64 4.06 15.78 9.43
C ASP A 64 4.89 16.72 10.35
N GLY A 65 6.16 16.36 10.60
CA GLY A 65 7.04 17.07 11.53
C GLY A 65 6.65 16.94 13.00
N ARG A 66 5.73 16.04 13.35
CA ARG A 66 5.21 15.77 14.70
C ARG A 66 6.04 14.70 15.42
N ASP A 67 5.65 14.40 16.65
CA ASP A 67 6.33 13.46 17.52
C ASP A 67 6.02 11.99 17.21
N SER A 68 6.65 11.10 18.00
CA SER A 68 6.53 9.66 17.82
C SER A 68 5.12 9.14 18.11
N VAL A 69 4.35 9.77 18.98
CA VAL A 69 2.98 9.34 19.28
C VAL A 69 2.10 9.47 18.03
N TYR A 70 2.30 10.54 17.26
CA TYR A 70 1.53 10.78 16.04
C TYR A 70 1.80 9.70 14.97
N TRP A 71 3.04 9.52 14.54
CA TRP A 71 3.33 8.60 13.44
C TRP A 71 3.16 7.12 13.84
N GLN A 72 3.42 6.75 15.10
CA GLN A 72 3.12 5.40 15.58
C GLN A 72 1.60 5.13 15.60
N THR A 73 0.80 6.14 15.86
CA THR A 73 -0.66 6.03 15.74
C THR A 73 -1.08 5.82 14.31
N ARG A 74 -0.45 6.50 13.34
CA ARG A 74 -0.69 6.24 11.91
C ARG A 74 -0.36 4.81 11.50
N GLU A 75 0.74 4.22 12.01
CA GLU A 75 1.06 2.80 11.76
C GLU A 75 -0.07 1.88 12.27
N ARG A 76 -0.55 2.10 13.50
CA ARG A 76 -1.69 1.32 14.04
C ARG A 76 -2.97 1.52 13.22
N ALA A 77 -3.23 2.74 12.82
CA ALA A 77 -4.39 3.11 12.01
C ALA A 77 -4.39 2.39 10.64
N ALA A 78 -3.24 2.33 9.97
CA ALA A 78 -3.09 1.57 8.73
C ALA A 78 -3.39 0.06 8.93
N LEU A 79 -2.91 -0.53 10.02
CA LEU A 79 -3.18 -1.93 10.36
C LEU A 79 -4.66 -2.18 10.68
N GLY A 80 -5.34 -1.21 11.32
CA GLY A 80 -6.80 -1.23 11.50
C GLY A 80 -7.56 -1.28 10.18
N SER A 81 -7.17 -0.45 9.21
CA SER A 81 -7.74 -0.46 7.86
C SER A 81 -7.46 -1.78 7.13
N THR A 82 -6.23 -2.32 7.26
CA THR A 82 -5.84 -3.60 6.66
C THR A 82 -6.71 -4.74 7.18
N ARG A 83 -7.01 -4.77 8.48
CA ARG A 83 -7.91 -5.75 9.09
C ARG A 83 -9.30 -5.73 8.45
N ILE A 84 -9.86 -4.55 8.23
CA ILE A 84 -11.17 -4.38 7.57
C ILE A 84 -11.12 -4.83 6.11
N ALA A 85 -10.11 -4.41 5.36
CA ALA A 85 -9.95 -4.78 3.95
C ALA A 85 -9.85 -6.29 3.74
N ALA A 86 -9.04 -6.96 4.57
CA ALA A 86 -8.82 -8.40 4.48
C ALA A 86 -9.94 -9.25 5.11
N GLY A 87 -10.93 -8.63 5.76
CA GLY A 87 -12.01 -9.34 6.44
C GLY A 87 -11.53 -10.19 7.63
N ILE A 88 -10.48 -9.73 8.32
CA ILE A 88 -9.82 -10.48 9.39
C ILE A 88 -10.51 -10.16 10.73
N SER A 89 -10.83 -11.20 11.51
CA SER A 89 -11.43 -11.06 12.83
C SER A 89 -10.58 -10.20 13.77
N VAL A 90 -11.22 -9.48 14.68
CA VAL A 90 -10.54 -8.73 15.75
C VAL A 90 -9.76 -9.64 16.69
N THR A 91 -10.12 -10.92 16.77
CA THR A 91 -9.44 -11.94 17.57
C THR A 91 -8.18 -12.51 16.92
N GLU A 92 -8.00 -12.29 15.60
CA GLU A 92 -6.80 -12.73 14.90
C GLU A 92 -5.59 -11.93 15.39
N PRO A 93 -4.50 -12.58 15.79
CA PRO A 93 -3.34 -11.89 16.35
C PRO A 93 -2.65 -11.01 15.30
N LEU A 94 -2.27 -9.81 15.75
CA LEU A 94 -1.36 -8.93 15.03
C LEU A 94 0.04 -9.15 15.58
N LEU A 95 0.94 -9.67 14.76
CA LEU A 95 2.33 -9.96 15.13
C LEU A 95 3.25 -8.90 14.55
N CYS A 96 3.90 -8.12 15.40
CA CYS A 96 4.86 -7.09 14.98
C CYS A 96 6.23 -7.31 15.61
N ALA A 97 7.29 -7.13 14.81
CA ALA A 97 8.68 -7.21 15.25
C ALA A 97 9.55 -6.26 14.43
N MET A 98 10.71 -5.90 15.00
CA MET A 98 11.81 -5.36 14.21
C MET A 98 12.55 -6.54 13.58
N ILE A 99 12.75 -6.48 12.27
CA ILE A 99 13.47 -7.51 11.52
C ILE A 99 14.61 -6.89 10.73
N GLN A 100 15.62 -7.70 10.42
CA GLN A 100 16.71 -7.29 9.55
C GLN A 100 16.38 -7.61 8.10
N ILE A 101 16.45 -6.60 7.23
CA ILE A 101 16.38 -6.74 5.78
C ILE A 101 17.62 -6.07 5.21
N GLN A 102 18.53 -6.87 4.64
CA GLN A 102 19.87 -6.41 4.33
C GLN A 102 20.54 -5.82 5.59
N GLU A 103 20.95 -4.56 5.56
CA GLU A 103 21.57 -3.88 6.72
C GLU A 103 20.57 -3.03 7.52
N HIS A 104 19.25 -3.12 7.21
CA HIS A 104 18.24 -2.26 7.78
C HIS A 104 17.37 -2.96 8.82
N SER A 105 17.21 -2.34 9.99
CA SER A 105 16.24 -2.74 11.00
C SER A 105 14.89 -2.11 10.67
N ILE A 106 13.91 -2.92 10.27
CA ILE A 106 12.61 -2.47 9.75
C ILE A 106 11.49 -3.09 10.60
N ARG A 107 10.50 -2.28 10.98
CA ARG A 107 9.31 -2.78 11.63
C ARG A 107 8.43 -3.53 10.61
N LYS A 108 8.24 -4.83 10.86
CA LYS A 108 7.30 -5.69 10.14
C LYS A 108 6.12 -6.02 11.04
N CYS A 109 4.91 -5.95 10.50
CA CYS A 109 3.69 -6.45 11.12
C CYS A 109 3.01 -7.45 10.19
N THR A 110 2.60 -8.61 10.73
CA THR A 110 1.85 -9.64 10.01
C THR A 110 0.46 -9.75 10.58
N LEU A 111 -0.53 -9.74 9.70
CA LEU A 111 -1.94 -9.87 10.03
C LEU A 111 -2.63 -10.78 9.00
N GLY A 112 -2.88 -12.04 9.37
CA GLY A 112 -3.39 -13.05 8.45
C GLY A 112 -2.50 -13.18 7.20
N ARG A 113 -3.06 -12.93 6.02
CA ARG A 113 -2.35 -12.99 4.73
C ARG A 113 -1.69 -11.68 4.32
N THR A 114 -1.60 -10.71 5.21
CA THR A 114 -1.00 -9.41 4.92
C THR A 114 0.27 -9.18 5.72
N GLU A 115 1.20 -8.49 5.12
CA GLU A 115 2.43 -8.01 5.75
C GLU A 115 2.54 -6.50 5.55
N SER A 116 2.93 -5.79 6.59
CA SER A 116 3.14 -4.33 6.55
C SER A 116 4.55 -4.01 7.02
N TYR A 117 5.30 -3.27 6.20
CA TYR A 117 6.67 -2.85 6.47
C TYR A 117 6.71 -1.32 6.57
N PHE A 118 7.25 -0.82 7.67
CA PHE A 118 7.34 0.60 7.96
C PHE A 118 8.81 1.04 7.93
N LEU A 119 9.20 1.73 6.85
CA LEU A 119 10.58 2.19 6.67
C LEU A 119 10.87 3.46 7.47
N ARG A 120 9.84 4.16 7.88
CA ARG A 120 9.89 5.30 8.80
C ARG A 120 10.81 6.45 8.35
N LEU A 121 10.99 6.65 7.05
CA LEU A 121 11.71 7.84 6.58
C LEU A 121 10.93 9.11 6.94
N PRO A 122 11.60 10.25 7.15
CA PRO A 122 10.94 11.52 7.40
C PRO A 122 9.93 11.90 6.33
N ASP A 123 8.77 12.44 6.75
CA ASP A 123 7.81 13.06 5.85
C ASP A 123 8.44 14.25 5.13
N GLY A 124 8.32 14.27 3.80
CA GLY A 124 8.92 15.28 2.96
C GLY A 124 8.14 16.58 2.89
N LYS A 125 7.00 16.70 3.56
CA LYS A 125 6.05 17.80 3.40
C LYS A 125 5.48 17.86 1.98
N ARG A 126 4.28 18.44 1.81
CA ARG A 126 3.57 18.48 0.52
C ARG A 126 4.43 18.97 -0.65
N ASP A 127 5.37 19.89 -0.41
CA ASP A 127 6.25 20.49 -1.42
C ASP A 127 7.60 19.76 -1.59
N GLY A 128 7.84 18.71 -0.83
CA GLY A 128 9.08 17.92 -0.86
C GLY A 128 10.29 18.61 -0.23
N LYS A 129 10.09 19.70 0.56
CA LYS A 129 11.19 20.42 1.21
C LYS A 129 11.61 19.82 2.55
N GLY A 130 10.77 18.95 3.14
CA GLY A 130 10.97 18.36 4.45
C GLY A 130 10.65 19.31 5.60
N PHE A 131 10.73 18.78 6.81
CA PHE A 131 10.48 19.52 8.06
C PHE A 131 11.79 19.86 8.78
N ALA A 132 11.82 20.98 9.49
CA ALA A 132 13.00 21.43 10.25
C ALA A 132 13.45 20.39 11.28
N ARG A 133 12.48 19.69 11.92
CA ARG A 133 12.73 18.60 12.89
C ARG A 133 13.68 17.52 12.34
N HIS A 134 13.67 17.28 11.05
CA HIS A 134 14.48 16.27 10.37
C HIS A 134 15.55 16.90 9.47
N GLY A 135 16.00 18.09 9.78
CA GLY A 135 17.02 18.79 8.97
C GLY A 135 16.59 19.03 7.52
N TYR A 136 15.27 19.16 7.30
CA TYR A 136 14.69 19.33 5.95
C TYR A 136 15.00 18.17 4.99
N LEU A 137 15.24 16.96 5.49
CA LEU A 137 15.39 15.76 4.67
C LEU A 137 14.05 15.37 4.03
N SER A 138 14.11 14.76 2.85
CA SER A 138 12.92 14.25 2.14
C SER A 138 13.32 13.26 1.04
N LEU A 139 12.39 12.38 0.66
CA LEU A 139 12.56 11.47 -0.49
C LEU A 139 12.90 12.22 -1.79
N ARG A 140 12.31 13.41 -1.99
CA ARG A 140 12.63 14.29 -3.12
C ARG A 140 14.13 14.66 -3.16
N LYS A 141 14.68 15.07 -2.03
CA LYS A 141 16.08 15.48 -1.93
C LYS A 141 17.02 14.29 -2.05
N MET A 142 16.69 13.16 -1.45
CA MET A 142 17.45 11.91 -1.59
C MET A 142 17.51 11.47 -3.05
N ARG A 143 16.41 11.50 -3.79
CA ARG A 143 16.42 11.14 -5.21
C ARG A 143 17.20 12.12 -6.08
N ALA A 144 17.14 13.41 -5.75
CA ALA A 144 17.92 14.45 -6.47
C ALA A 144 19.43 14.36 -6.19
N ARG A 145 19.82 13.82 -5.04
CA ARG A 145 21.19 13.54 -4.62
C ARG A 145 21.29 12.10 -4.16
N PRO A 146 21.47 11.12 -5.06
CA PRO A 146 21.31 9.70 -4.77
C PRO A 146 22.23 9.12 -3.69
N SER A 147 23.33 9.80 -3.36
CA SER A 147 24.24 9.43 -2.25
C SER A 147 23.88 10.09 -0.91
N SER A 148 22.78 10.87 -0.83
CA SER A 148 22.39 11.52 0.42
C SER A 148 21.79 10.49 1.37
N GLU A 149 22.39 10.36 2.55
CA GLU A 149 21.88 9.51 3.62
C GLU A 149 20.60 10.09 4.24
N MET A 150 19.74 9.21 4.71
CA MET A 150 18.54 9.57 5.45
C MET A 150 18.20 8.53 6.50
N SER A 151 18.19 8.92 7.76
CA SER A 151 17.82 8.05 8.86
C SER A 151 16.30 7.97 9.04
N ALA A 152 15.83 6.83 9.49
CA ALA A 152 14.46 6.67 9.98
C ALA A 152 14.21 7.62 11.17
N VAL A 153 12.96 8.09 11.34
CA VAL A 153 12.59 9.07 12.39
C VAL A 153 12.79 8.55 13.81
N ASP A 154 12.88 7.22 13.98
CA ASP A 154 13.20 6.54 15.25
C ASP A 154 14.68 6.14 15.38
N ALA A 155 15.51 6.55 14.43
CA ALA A 155 16.93 6.22 14.35
C ALA A 155 17.22 4.70 14.29
N SER A 156 16.23 3.86 13.98
CA SER A 156 16.40 2.39 13.88
C SER A 156 17.32 1.97 12.76
N THR A 157 17.44 2.77 11.71
CA THR A 157 18.31 2.53 10.55
C THR A 157 18.61 3.81 9.79
N THR A 158 19.63 3.75 8.92
CA THR A 158 19.98 4.84 7.99
C THR A 158 20.13 4.28 6.58
N TYR A 159 19.38 4.83 5.64
CA TYR A 159 19.47 4.51 4.22
C TYR A 159 20.57 5.36 3.57
N ARG A 160 21.51 4.70 2.90
CA ARG A 160 22.69 5.33 2.25
C ARG A 160 22.38 5.85 0.85
N GLY A 161 21.19 6.40 0.67
CA GLY A 161 20.74 7.03 -0.57
C GLY A 161 19.66 6.24 -1.30
N TRP A 162 19.32 6.75 -2.49
CA TRP A 162 18.19 6.25 -3.28
C TRP A 162 18.34 4.79 -3.72
N THR A 163 19.55 4.39 -4.12
CA THR A 163 19.81 3.00 -4.57
C THR A 163 19.66 1.99 -3.44
N ASP A 164 20.14 2.33 -2.24
CA ASP A 164 20.02 1.51 -1.05
C ASP A 164 18.55 1.35 -0.63
N LEU A 165 17.77 2.45 -0.64
CA LEU A 165 16.32 2.40 -0.42
C LEU A 165 15.62 1.51 -1.46
N MET A 166 15.99 1.60 -2.74
CA MET A 166 15.45 0.77 -3.81
C MET A 166 15.76 -0.72 -3.56
N ALA A 167 17.01 -1.05 -3.23
CA ALA A 167 17.44 -2.42 -2.95
C ALA A 167 16.67 -3.00 -1.75
N THR A 168 16.46 -2.21 -0.71
CA THR A 168 15.67 -2.61 0.47
C THR A 168 14.22 -2.92 0.08
N VAL A 169 13.57 -2.05 -0.70
CA VAL A 169 12.18 -2.28 -1.14
C VAL A 169 12.11 -3.52 -2.06
N ALA A 170 13.08 -3.73 -2.94
CA ALA A 170 13.16 -4.93 -3.78
C ALA A 170 13.27 -6.21 -2.93
N ALA A 171 14.11 -6.19 -1.89
CA ALA A 171 14.30 -7.32 -0.99
C ALA A 171 13.01 -7.65 -0.18
N ILE A 172 12.25 -6.63 0.24
CA ILE A 172 10.96 -6.82 0.93
C ILE A 172 9.94 -7.50 0.02
N THR A 173 9.91 -7.13 -1.25
CA THR A 173 8.76 -7.36 -2.13
C THR A 173 8.92 -8.56 -3.05
N ASN A 174 10.11 -9.18 -3.10
CA ASN A 174 10.41 -10.33 -3.96
C ASN A 174 9.93 -10.11 -5.42
N LEU A 175 10.39 -9.02 -6.03
CA LEU A 175 9.89 -8.49 -7.30
C LEU A 175 10.07 -9.41 -8.51
N ASP A 176 10.94 -10.40 -8.46
CA ASP A 176 11.23 -11.30 -9.58
C ASP A 176 10.16 -12.39 -9.76
N SER A 177 9.20 -12.49 -8.84
CA SER A 177 8.10 -13.43 -8.96
C SER A 177 7.04 -12.93 -9.97
N PRO A 178 6.63 -13.73 -10.97
CA PRO A 178 5.60 -13.37 -11.94
C PRO A 178 4.19 -13.22 -11.32
N ALA A 179 4.01 -13.71 -10.09
CA ALA A 179 2.76 -13.58 -9.35
C ALA A 179 2.58 -12.21 -8.67
N VAL A 180 3.58 -11.31 -8.77
CA VAL A 180 3.55 -10.00 -8.12
C VAL A 180 2.91 -8.94 -9.02
N THR A 181 2.00 -8.16 -8.44
CA THR A 181 1.49 -6.91 -9.01
C THR A 181 1.78 -5.77 -8.05
N ILE A 182 2.44 -4.72 -8.52
CA ILE A 182 2.71 -3.54 -7.69
C ILE A 182 1.61 -2.50 -7.85
N HIS A 183 1.21 -1.91 -6.74
CA HIS A 183 0.28 -0.79 -6.63
C HIS A 183 1.02 0.40 -5.99
N THR A 184 0.98 1.56 -6.62
CA THR A 184 1.66 2.77 -6.12
C THR A 184 0.99 4.04 -6.62
N SER A 185 1.41 5.20 -6.13
CA SER A 185 0.92 6.50 -6.59
C SER A 185 1.42 6.85 -7.98
N ASP A 186 0.61 7.53 -8.79
CA ASP A 186 1.01 8.00 -10.13
C ASP A 186 1.99 9.18 -10.02
N PRO A 187 3.23 9.05 -10.48
CA PRO A 187 4.24 10.10 -10.41
C PRO A 187 4.06 11.22 -11.45
N SER A 188 3.11 11.08 -12.37
CA SER A 188 2.90 12.02 -13.47
C SER A 188 2.30 13.34 -13.00
N ILE A 189 3.01 14.44 -13.19
CA ILE A 189 2.47 15.78 -12.87
C ILE A 189 1.30 16.19 -13.75
N VAL A 190 1.16 15.59 -14.92
CA VAL A 190 0.06 15.86 -15.85
C VAL A 190 -1.22 15.13 -15.40
N ARG A 191 -1.11 13.86 -15.03
CA ARG A 191 -2.25 13.07 -14.58
C ARG A 191 -2.61 13.32 -13.12
N ASN A 192 -1.63 13.71 -12.31
CA ASN A 192 -1.75 13.90 -10.87
C ASN A 192 -1.13 15.25 -10.45
N PRO A 193 -1.68 16.39 -10.93
CA PRO A 193 -1.17 17.71 -10.58
C PRO A 193 -1.37 18.02 -9.09
N HIS A 194 -0.49 18.83 -8.53
CA HIS A 194 -0.58 19.33 -7.15
C HIS A 194 -0.62 18.28 -6.03
N ASP A 195 -0.23 17.03 -6.35
CA ASP A 195 -0.17 15.95 -5.37
C ASP A 195 0.98 16.15 -4.37
N HIS A 196 0.94 15.37 -3.28
CA HIS A 196 2.02 15.36 -2.30
C HIS A 196 3.32 14.86 -2.95
N PHE A 197 4.44 15.50 -2.63
CA PHE A 197 5.71 15.13 -3.26
C PHE A 197 6.14 13.70 -2.92
N ASP A 198 5.85 13.22 -1.70
CA ASP A 198 6.21 11.86 -1.31
C ASP A 198 5.38 10.81 -2.05
N HIS A 199 4.09 11.07 -2.35
CA HIS A 199 3.32 10.18 -3.23
C HIS A 199 4.02 10.03 -4.60
N ARG A 200 4.46 11.15 -5.14
CA ARG A 200 5.21 11.15 -6.40
C ARG A 200 6.52 10.39 -6.28
N MET A 201 7.23 10.51 -5.15
CA MET A 201 8.48 9.77 -4.94
C MET A 201 8.25 8.27 -4.80
N ALA A 202 7.17 7.81 -4.16
CA ALA A 202 6.78 6.40 -4.14
C ALA A 202 6.57 5.85 -5.56
N GLY A 203 5.82 6.58 -6.39
CA GLY A 203 5.64 6.20 -7.80
C GLY A 203 6.93 6.19 -8.62
N LEU A 204 7.83 7.14 -8.40
CA LEU A 204 9.13 7.19 -9.08
C LEU A 204 10.07 6.07 -8.61
N LEU A 205 10.03 5.70 -7.33
CA LEU A 205 10.78 4.56 -6.80
C LEU A 205 10.36 3.27 -7.50
N VAL A 206 9.06 3.01 -7.62
CA VAL A 206 8.55 1.86 -8.37
C VAL A 206 8.91 1.94 -9.86
N ALA A 207 8.87 3.13 -10.48
CA ALA A 207 9.29 3.30 -11.86
C ALA A 207 10.79 3.01 -12.07
N ASP A 208 11.64 3.38 -11.10
CA ASP A 208 13.08 3.08 -11.14
C ASP A 208 13.34 1.57 -10.87
N LEU A 209 12.64 0.94 -9.94
CA LEU A 209 12.68 -0.52 -9.72
C LEU A 209 12.30 -1.29 -10.99
N ARG A 210 11.29 -0.85 -11.73
CA ARG A 210 10.85 -1.49 -12.98
C ARG A 210 11.88 -1.45 -14.11
N LYS A 211 12.89 -0.60 -14.04
CA LYS A 211 14.02 -0.61 -14.99
C LYS A 211 14.96 -1.77 -14.72
N GLN A 212 14.98 -2.27 -13.48
CA GLN A 212 15.87 -3.36 -13.04
C GLN A 212 15.17 -4.70 -12.99
N HIS A 213 13.85 -4.70 -12.72
CA HIS A 213 13.01 -5.88 -12.56
C HIS A 213 11.86 -5.91 -13.56
N ARG A 214 11.50 -7.11 -14.02
CA ARG A 214 10.39 -7.32 -14.97
C ARG A 214 9.07 -7.41 -14.23
N LEU A 215 8.48 -6.26 -13.88
CA LEU A 215 7.23 -6.24 -13.12
C LEU A 215 6.16 -5.36 -13.76
N GLY A 216 4.91 -5.78 -13.56
CA GLY A 216 3.73 -4.97 -13.84
C GLY A 216 3.44 -4.02 -12.68
N ALA A 217 2.95 -2.83 -12.99
CA ALA A 217 2.55 -1.87 -11.97
C ALA A 217 1.23 -1.19 -12.30
N MET A 218 0.48 -0.87 -11.26
CA MET A 218 -0.72 -0.05 -11.28
C MET A 218 -0.40 1.28 -10.60
N TYR A 219 -0.50 2.37 -11.33
CA TYR A 219 -0.23 3.73 -10.84
C TYR A 219 -1.56 4.45 -10.59
N TYR A 220 -1.83 4.80 -9.34
CA TYR A 220 -3.08 5.42 -8.91
C TYR A 220 -2.94 6.92 -8.76
N VAL A 221 -3.92 7.64 -9.29
CA VAL A 221 -4.03 9.09 -9.11
C VAL A 221 -4.33 9.39 -7.65
N GLY A 222 -3.59 10.35 -7.08
CA GLY A 222 -3.74 10.82 -5.70
C GLY A 222 -4.77 11.94 -5.57
N TYR A 223 -4.37 13.07 -5.03
CA TYR A 223 -5.28 14.17 -4.71
C TYR A 223 -6.04 14.76 -5.90
N ALA A 224 -5.52 14.63 -7.12
CA ALA A 224 -6.25 15.03 -8.33
C ALA A 224 -7.54 14.22 -8.58
N LEU A 225 -7.80 13.16 -7.81
CA LEU A 225 -9.08 12.43 -7.83
C LEU A 225 -10.27 13.34 -7.56
N ALA A 226 -10.15 14.29 -6.64
CA ALA A 226 -11.26 15.14 -6.22
C ALA A 226 -11.91 15.93 -7.36
N THR A 227 -11.17 16.18 -8.45
CA THR A 227 -11.65 16.96 -9.62
C THR A 227 -12.09 16.09 -10.80
N ARG A 228 -11.98 14.74 -10.69
CA ARG A 228 -12.36 13.83 -11.77
C ARG A 228 -13.84 13.44 -11.70
N ALA A 229 -14.37 12.84 -12.76
CA ALA A 229 -15.73 12.29 -12.75
C ALA A 229 -15.85 11.17 -11.70
N VAL A 230 -17.01 11.05 -11.06
CA VAL A 230 -17.32 9.92 -10.17
C VAL A 230 -17.32 8.63 -10.98
N ASN A 231 -16.64 7.59 -10.50
CA ASN A 231 -16.54 6.32 -11.21
C ASN A 231 -16.59 5.09 -10.28
N ARG A 232 -16.95 5.29 -9.02
CA ARG A 232 -17.18 4.20 -8.07
C ARG A 232 -18.67 4.04 -7.79
N SER A 233 -19.11 2.79 -7.69
CA SER A 233 -20.47 2.48 -7.21
C SER A 233 -20.62 2.84 -5.73
N THR A 234 -21.87 2.89 -5.25
CA THR A 234 -22.14 3.10 -3.82
C THR A 234 -21.41 2.09 -2.96
N ALA A 235 -21.41 0.81 -3.31
CA ALA A 235 -20.74 -0.25 -2.54
C ALA A 235 -19.20 -0.06 -2.51
N GLN A 236 -18.59 0.33 -3.62
CA GLN A 236 -17.15 0.63 -3.68
C GLN A 236 -16.80 1.86 -2.85
N THR A 237 -17.61 2.91 -2.91
CA THR A 237 -17.46 4.11 -2.10
C THR A 237 -17.59 3.79 -0.61
N GLN A 238 -18.59 2.99 -0.22
CA GLN A 238 -18.76 2.52 1.16
C GLN A 238 -17.55 1.72 1.63
N THR A 239 -16.98 0.86 0.78
CA THR A 239 -15.77 0.11 1.11
C THR A 239 -14.61 1.06 1.44
N LYS A 240 -14.30 2.01 0.55
CA LYS A 240 -13.23 3.00 0.79
C LYS A 240 -13.50 3.84 2.05
N THR A 241 -14.75 4.25 2.25
CA THR A 241 -15.18 5.01 3.44
C THR A 241 -14.94 4.20 4.72
N ALA A 242 -15.31 2.91 4.74
CA ALA A 242 -15.09 2.05 5.89
C ALA A 242 -13.59 1.91 6.26
N LEU A 243 -12.71 1.82 5.26
CA LEU A 243 -11.27 1.76 5.47
C LEU A 243 -10.73 3.06 6.08
N LEU A 244 -11.12 4.21 5.52
CA LEU A 244 -10.68 5.50 6.03
C LEU A 244 -11.24 5.79 7.43
N LEU A 245 -12.49 5.44 7.72
CA LEU A 245 -13.07 5.59 9.05
C LEU A 245 -12.42 4.64 10.08
N ALA A 246 -11.97 3.44 9.66
CA ALA A 246 -11.20 2.56 10.54
C ALA A 246 -9.85 3.19 10.90
N TYR A 247 -9.17 3.80 9.94
CA TYR A 247 -7.95 4.58 10.16
C TYR A 247 -8.20 5.76 11.10
N ASP A 248 -9.19 6.58 10.80
CA ASP A 248 -9.53 7.80 11.53
C ASP A 248 -9.93 7.52 13.00
N ARG A 249 -10.57 6.40 13.27
CA ARG A 249 -10.92 5.95 14.61
C ARG A 249 -9.68 5.72 15.49
N GLU A 250 -8.65 5.09 14.95
CA GLU A 250 -7.39 4.88 15.69
C GLU A 250 -6.71 6.22 15.98
N MET A 251 -6.71 7.14 15.00
CA MET A 251 -6.13 8.47 15.17
C MET A 251 -6.88 9.28 16.23
N THR A 252 -8.20 9.32 16.16
CA THR A 252 -9.05 10.11 17.06
C THR A 252 -9.18 9.52 18.45
N ALA A 253 -8.94 8.22 18.62
CA ALA A 253 -8.86 7.58 19.94
C ALA A 253 -7.69 8.12 20.76
N VAL A 254 -6.60 8.55 20.12
CA VAL A 254 -5.44 9.14 20.79
C VAL A 254 -5.61 10.66 20.93
N ASN A 255 -6.01 11.33 19.84
CA ASN A 255 -6.27 12.77 19.87
C ASN A 255 -7.38 13.13 18.88
N LYS A 256 -8.48 13.68 19.38
CA LYS A 256 -9.65 14.07 18.58
C LYS A 256 -9.32 15.04 17.44
N LYS A 257 -8.24 15.84 17.57
CA LYS A 257 -7.78 16.77 16.54
C LYS A 257 -6.98 16.09 15.41
N TRP A 258 -6.74 14.79 15.48
CA TRP A 258 -6.02 14.04 14.44
C TRP A 258 -6.94 13.37 13.41
N SER A 259 -8.20 13.76 13.37
CA SER A 259 -9.12 13.30 12.36
C SER A 259 -8.86 13.97 11.02
N ALA A 260 -8.17 13.27 10.13
CA ALA A 260 -8.02 13.72 8.75
C ALA A 260 -9.39 13.80 8.02
N TYR A 261 -10.29 12.85 8.30
CA TYR A 261 -11.60 12.80 7.67
C TYR A 261 -12.50 13.98 8.06
N HIS A 262 -12.50 14.41 9.31
CA HIS A 262 -13.32 15.54 9.76
C HIS A 262 -12.75 16.90 9.32
N GLU A 263 -11.43 17.07 9.38
CA GLU A 263 -10.77 18.33 8.96
C GLU A 263 -10.95 18.58 7.45
N HIS A 264 -10.91 17.52 6.64
CA HIS A 264 -10.95 17.63 5.17
C HIS A 264 -12.13 16.86 4.55
N ARG A 265 -13.25 16.77 5.28
CA ARG A 265 -14.38 15.91 4.93
C ARG A 265 -14.86 16.08 3.49
N ALA A 266 -15.04 17.32 3.02
CA ALA A 266 -15.49 17.57 1.65
C ALA A 266 -14.50 16.98 0.63
N PHE A 267 -13.22 17.27 0.79
CA PHE A 267 -12.17 16.80 -0.10
C PHE A 267 -12.03 15.27 -0.10
N TYR A 268 -12.02 14.64 1.08
CA TYR A 268 -11.92 13.19 1.15
C TYR A 268 -13.17 12.48 0.64
N SER A 269 -14.36 13.05 0.86
CA SER A 269 -15.60 12.51 0.28
C SER A 269 -15.54 12.49 -1.25
N GLU A 270 -14.93 13.49 -1.88
CA GLU A 270 -14.70 13.50 -3.33
C GLU A 270 -13.69 12.40 -3.75
N CYS A 271 -12.60 12.23 -3.02
CA CYS A 271 -11.62 11.18 -3.31
C CYS A 271 -12.22 9.77 -3.15
N LEU A 272 -13.08 9.55 -2.15
CA LEU A 272 -13.67 8.23 -1.88
C LEU A 272 -14.59 7.72 -2.99
N GLN A 273 -15.22 8.62 -3.75
CA GLN A 273 -16.12 8.28 -4.86
C GLN A 273 -15.37 7.95 -6.16
N ARG A 274 -14.04 7.95 -6.16
CA ARG A 274 -13.21 7.87 -7.37
C ARG A 274 -12.01 6.96 -7.15
N THR A 275 -11.65 6.22 -8.19
CA THR A 275 -10.37 5.49 -8.28
C THR A 275 -9.95 5.49 -9.74
N TYR A 276 -8.82 6.10 -10.04
CA TYR A 276 -8.24 6.15 -11.36
C TYR A 276 -6.84 5.59 -11.34
N ALA A 277 -6.57 4.62 -12.20
CA ALA A 277 -5.27 3.99 -12.29
C ALA A 277 -4.83 3.79 -13.74
N VAL A 278 -3.53 3.81 -13.97
CA VAL A 278 -2.89 3.47 -15.23
C VAL A 278 -2.11 2.18 -15.03
N ARG A 279 -2.42 1.17 -15.82
CA ARG A 279 -1.65 -0.08 -15.83
C ARG A 279 -0.40 0.11 -16.69
N SER A 280 0.74 -0.23 -16.14
CA SER A 280 1.98 -0.36 -16.87
C SER A 280 2.35 -1.85 -16.91
N PRO A 281 2.20 -2.52 -18.06
CA PRO A 281 2.44 -3.97 -18.19
C PRO A 281 3.92 -4.30 -18.00
N ILE A 282 4.23 -5.57 -17.82
CA ILE A 282 5.62 -6.07 -17.78
C ILE A 282 6.30 -5.67 -19.10
N PRO A 283 7.51 -5.06 -19.05
CA PRO A 283 8.23 -4.72 -20.26
C PRO A 283 8.53 -5.94 -21.10
N VAL A 284 8.13 -5.91 -22.37
CA VAL A 284 8.54 -6.93 -23.35
C VAL A 284 9.96 -6.58 -23.79
N ILE A 285 10.91 -7.46 -23.53
CA ILE A 285 12.26 -7.32 -24.09
C ILE A 285 12.13 -7.69 -25.58
N ARG A 286 12.34 -6.72 -26.43
CA ARG A 286 12.54 -6.94 -27.86
C ARG A 286 14.00 -7.26 -28.13
#